data_211538730a34d6ea7bfc7073313968ab
#
_entry.id   211538730a34d6ea7bfc7073313968ab
#
_cell.length_a   1.000
_cell.length_b   1.000
_cell.length_c   1.000
_cell.angle_alpha   90.00
_cell.angle_beta   90.00
_cell.angle_gamma   90.00
#
_symmetry.space_group_name_H-M   'P 1'
#
loop_
_entity.id
_entity.type
_entity.pdbx_description
1 polymer ?
#
loop_
_entity_poly.entity_id
_entity_poly.type
_entity_poly.pdbx_seq_one_letter_code
_entity_poly.pdbx_strand_id
1 'polypeptide(L)'
;MKTKLLVLIAAFILFPAAIIAQPSRIVGKWYTIDEDGNRKSLVVISKKANGTYEGVIEKLLTGDPERLCENCTGTEKNKPIKGMTVIKNMREDGDRLTGGTILDPANGKIYNCSITFDKSTGDLKVRGSLDKRGLIGRNQTWKRAVN
;
A
#
# COMPACT_ATOMS: atom_id res chain seq x y z
N MET A 1 68.86 20.29 -10.95
CA MET A 1 67.83 19.87 -9.95
C MET A 1 66.50 19.67 -10.67
N LYS A 2 66.08 18.45 -10.81
CA LYS A 2 64.80 18.12 -11.45
C LYS A 2 63.73 17.96 -10.39
N THR A 3 62.86 18.97 -10.25
CA THR A 3 61.70 18.92 -9.35
C THR A 3 60.62 18.02 -9.95
N LYS A 4 60.36 16.86 -9.38
CA LYS A 4 59.24 15.97 -9.73
C LYS A 4 57.97 16.52 -9.13
N LEU A 5 57.09 17.05 -9.97
CA LEU A 5 55.74 17.45 -9.60
C LEU A 5 54.86 16.20 -9.43
N LEU A 6 54.53 15.86 -8.18
CA LEU A 6 53.59 14.81 -7.86
C LEU A 6 52.17 15.34 -8.05
N VAL A 7 51.49 14.90 -9.11
CA VAL A 7 50.06 15.19 -9.32
C VAL A 7 49.29 14.16 -8.54
N LEU A 8 48.70 14.58 -7.41
CA LEU A 8 47.74 13.80 -6.63
C LEU A 8 46.39 13.85 -7.35
N ILE A 9 46.04 12.76 -8.04
CA ILE A 9 44.71 12.59 -8.60
C ILE A 9 43.81 12.13 -7.45
N ALA A 10 43.00 13.03 -6.91
CA ALA A 10 41.94 12.68 -5.97
C ALA A 10 40.80 11.99 -6.75
N ALA A 11 40.70 10.68 -6.64
CA ALA A 11 39.59 9.92 -7.16
C ALA A 11 38.33 10.24 -6.34
N PHE A 12 37.45 11.05 -6.88
CA PHE A 12 36.14 11.32 -6.31
C PHE A 12 35.26 10.07 -6.53
N ILE A 13 35.17 9.22 -5.51
CA ILE A 13 34.27 8.06 -5.51
C ILE A 13 32.86 8.62 -5.35
N LEU A 14 32.13 8.76 -6.46
CA LEU A 14 30.69 8.99 -6.47
C LEU A 14 30.02 7.72 -5.93
N PHE A 15 29.69 7.70 -4.65
CA PHE A 15 28.75 6.74 -4.12
C PHE A 15 27.38 7.04 -4.73
N PRO A 16 26.75 6.11 -5.48
CA PRO A 16 25.36 6.30 -5.86
C PRO A 16 24.55 6.32 -4.58
N ALA A 17 23.93 7.45 -4.27
CA ALA A 17 22.90 7.50 -3.23
C ALA A 17 21.82 6.49 -3.64
N ALA A 18 21.74 5.37 -2.92
CA ALA A 18 20.67 4.42 -3.10
C ALA A 18 19.36 5.16 -2.83
N ILE A 19 18.62 5.47 -3.89
CA ILE A 19 17.27 6.03 -3.80
C ILE A 19 16.45 4.92 -3.17
N ILE A 20 16.20 5.02 -1.85
CA ILE A 20 15.33 4.10 -1.13
C ILE A 20 13.95 4.26 -1.75
N ALA A 21 13.51 3.24 -2.48
CA ALA A 21 12.24 3.24 -3.17
C ALA A 21 11.09 3.50 -2.16
N GLN A 22 10.18 4.42 -2.51
CA GLN A 22 9.04 4.83 -1.70
C GLN A 22 8.09 3.69 -1.28
N PRO A 23 8.00 2.54 -1.99
CA PRO A 23 7.18 1.40 -1.58
C PRO A 23 7.45 0.89 -0.16
N SER A 24 8.67 1.05 0.37
CA SER A 24 8.99 0.69 1.76
C SER A 24 8.16 1.49 2.78
N ARG A 25 7.71 2.70 2.43
CA ARG A 25 6.88 3.56 3.28
C ARG A 25 5.40 3.14 3.28
N ILE A 26 4.97 2.36 2.29
CA ILE A 26 3.60 1.83 2.19
C ILE A 26 3.42 0.64 3.13
N VAL A 27 4.48 -0.12 3.39
CA VAL A 27 4.45 -1.25 4.34
C VAL A 27 4.16 -0.75 5.76
N GLY A 28 3.29 -1.47 6.45
CA GLY A 28 2.91 -1.16 7.84
C GLY A 28 1.41 -1.20 8.08
N LYS A 29 0.98 -0.60 9.17
CA LYS A 29 -0.41 -0.59 9.62
C LYS A 29 -1.11 0.71 9.27
N TRP A 30 -2.33 0.61 8.77
CA TRP A 30 -3.09 1.73 8.26
C TRP A 30 -4.55 1.65 8.69
N TYR A 31 -5.08 2.77 9.16
CA TYR A 31 -6.52 2.92 9.38
C TYR A 31 -7.21 3.28 8.07
N THR A 32 -8.19 2.50 7.65
CA THR A 32 -9.13 2.91 6.61
C THR A 32 -10.11 3.92 7.19
N ILE A 33 -10.39 4.97 6.43
CA ILE A 33 -11.22 6.10 6.88
C ILE A 33 -12.49 6.12 6.01
N ASP A 34 -13.66 6.28 6.63
CA ASP A 34 -14.93 6.47 5.92
C ASP A 34 -15.14 7.94 5.48
N GLU A 35 -16.26 8.19 4.81
CA GLU A 35 -16.61 9.52 4.30
C GLU A 35 -16.83 10.56 5.41
N ASP A 36 -17.15 10.10 6.63
CA ASP A 36 -17.35 10.94 7.84
C ASP A 36 -16.04 11.14 8.64
N GLY A 37 -14.93 10.56 8.18
CA GLY A 37 -13.63 10.66 8.84
C GLY A 37 -13.40 9.65 9.97
N ASN A 38 -14.29 8.66 10.14
CA ASN A 38 -14.13 7.64 11.18
C ASN A 38 -13.21 6.52 10.73
N ARG A 39 -12.47 5.95 11.69
CA ARG A 39 -11.63 4.76 11.46
C ARG A 39 -12.51 3.51 11.38
N LYS A 40 -12.54 2.86 10.21
CA LYS A 40 -13.37 1.66 9.98
C LYS A 40 -12.66 0.35 10.27
N SER A 41 -11.41 0.25 9.86
CA SER A 41 -10.61 -0.97 10.04
C SER A 41 -9.13 -0.63 10.13
N LEU A 42 -8.36 -1.59 10.64
CA LEU A 42 -6.91 -1.58 10.63
C LEU A 42 -6.45 -2.61 9.60
N VAL A 43 -5.69 -2.16 8.60
CA VAL A 43 -5.13 -2.99 7.53
C VAL A 43 -3.62 -3.03 7.67
N VAL A 44 -3.04 -4.22 7.58
CA VAL A 44 -1.59 -4.43 7.52
C VAL A 44 -1.17 -4.66 6.09
N ILE A 45 -0.32 -3.78 5.55
CA ILE A 45 0.29 -3.96 4.23
C ILE A 45 1.68 -4.55 4.41
N SER A 46 1.97 -5.64 3.72
CA SER A 46 3.26 -6.35 3.77
C SER A 46 3.74 -6.74 2.38
N LYS A 47 5.06 -6.87 2.24
CA LYS A 47 5.71 -7.43 1.05
C LYS A 47 5.88 -8.92 1.22
N LYS A 48 5.47 -9.68 0.21
CA LYS A 48 5.61 -11.14 0.17
C LYS A 48 6.97 -11.55 -0.36
N ALA A 49 7.37 -12.80 -0.12
CA ALA A 49 8.63 -13.37 -0.61
C ALA A 49 8.75 -13.33 -2.14
N ASN A 50 7.63 -13.40 -2.89
CA ASN A 50 7.59 -13.29 -4.35
C ASN A 50 7.70 -11.84 -4.86
N GLY A 51 7.89 -10.87 -3.99
CA GLY A 51 8.04 -9.45 -4.32
C GLY A 51 6.73 -8.67 -4.51
N THR A 52 5.56 -9.33 -4.46
CA THR A 52 4.27 -8.64 -4.48
C THR A 52 3.90 -8.14 -3.08
N TYR A 53 2.91 -7.23 -3.03
CA TYR A 53 2.39 -6.71 -1.78
C TYR A 53 0.95 -7.15 -1.58
N GLU A 54 0.58 -7.36 -0.33
CA GLU A 54 -0.78 -7.68 0.10
C GLU A 54 -1.19 -6.82 1.29
N GLY A 55 -2.51 -6.69 1.49
CA GLY A 55 -3.11 -6.01 2.64
C GLY A 55 -4.14 -6.88 3.30
N VAL A 56 -3.98 -7.10 4.61
CA VAL A 56 -4.86 -7.94 5.43
C VAL A 56 -5.59 -7.09 6.45
N ILE A 57 -6.89 -7.27 6.60
CA ILE A 57 -7.66 -6.64 7.68
C ILE A 57 -7.29 -7.31 9.00
N GLU A 58 -6.55 -6.61 9.84
CA GLU A 58 -6.17 -7.09 11.17
C GLU A 58 -7.32 -6.93 12.16
N LYS A 59 -8.09 -5.83 12.03
CA LYS A 59 -9.15 -5.49 12.98
C LYS A 59 -10.25 -4.67 12.32
N LEU A 60 -11.49 -4.93 12.69
CA LEU A 60 -12.63 -4.06 12.42
C LEU A 60 -12.83 -3.12 13.62
N LEU A 61 -13.07 -1.84 13.35
CA LEU A 61 -13.20 -0.79 14.37
C LEU A 61 -14.62 -0.25 14.49
N THR A 62 -15.49 -0.62 13.55
CA THR A 62 -16.90 -0.25 13.54
C THR A 62 -17.78 -1.47 13.27
N GLY A 63 -18.97 -1.49 13.88
CA GLY A 63 -19.90 -2.61 13.76
C GLY A 63 -19.44 -3.88 14.49
N ASP A 64 -20.02 -5.02 14.13
CA ASP A 64 -19.62 -6.31 14.68
C ASP A 64 -18.20 -6.69 14.23
N PRO A 65 -17.25 -6.89 15.17
CA PRO A 65 -15.87 -7.24 14.84
C PRO A 65 -15.73 -8.64 14.21
N GLU A 66 -16.71 -9.51 14.40
CA GLU A 66 -16.70 -10.89 13.89
C GLU A 66 -17.62 -11.07 12.66
N ARG A 67 -18.12 -9.96 12.08
CA ARG A 67 -19.03 -10.04 10.93
C ARG A 67 -18.38 -10.73 9.72
N LEU A 68 -19.22 -11.42 8.96
CA LEU A 68 -18.85 -12.17 7.78
C LEU A 68 -19.01 -11.31 6.52
N CYS A 69 -18.28 -11.64 5.45
CA CYS A 69 -18.45 -11.02 4.15
C CYS A 69 -19.64 -11.60 3.39
N GLU A 70 -20.84 -11.20 3.76
CA GLU A 70 -22.08 -11.69 3.16
C GLU A 70 -22.27 -11.28 1.70
N ASN A 71 -21.71 -10.14 1.30
CA ASN A 71 -21.76 -9.63 -0.08
C ASN A 71 -20.63 -10.15 -0.96
N CYS A 72 -19.63 -10.81 -0.39
CA CYS A 72 -18.54 -11.41 -1.16
C CYS A 72 -19.01 -12.57 -2.03
N THR A 73 -18.22 -12.94 -3.02
CA THR A 73 -18.46 -14.08 -3.91
C THR A 73 -17.29 -15.07 -3.84
N GLY A 74 -17.48 -16.26 -4.44
CA GLY A 74 -16.44 -17.28 -4.51
C GLY A 74 -15.95 -17.73 -3.13
N THR A 75 -14.64 -17.86 -3.00
CA THR A 75 -14.00 -18.36 -1.78
C THR A 75 -14.10 -17.42 -0.59
N GLU A 76 -14.42 -16.16 -0.80
CA GLU A 76 -14.54 -15.15 0.27
C GLU A 76 -15.97 -15.04 0.84
N LYS A 77 -16.94 -15.66 0.19
CA LYS A 77 -18.35 -15.65 0.62
C LYS A 77 -18.50 -16.19 2.03
N ASN A 78 -19.16 -15.41 2.90
CA ASN A 78 -19.43 -15.75 4.30
C ASN A 78 -18.19 -16.07 5.16
N LYS A 79 -17.00 -15.66 4.74
CA LYS A 79 -15.82 -15.73 5.60
C LYS A 79 -15.73 -14.50 6.52
N PRO A 80 -15.07 -14.63 7.69
CA PRO A 80 -14.79 -13.50 8.55
C PRO A 80 -14.04 -12.40 7.79
N ILE A 81 -14.47 -11.15 7.92
CA ILE A 81 -13.79 -10.00 7.32
C ILE A 81 -12.46 -9.74 8.04
N LYS A 82 -12.42 -9.93 9.35
CA LYS A 82 -11.17 -9.93 10.12
C LYS A 82 -10.27 -11.10 9.67
N GLY A 83 -9.02 -10.79 9.34
CA GLY A 83 -8.06 -11.74 8.78
C GLY A 83 -8.14 -11.88 7.25
N MET A 84 -9.09 -11.22 6.58
CA MET A 84 -9.25 -11.30 5.13
C MET A 84 -8.18 -10.51 4.40
N THR A 85 -7.56 -11.12 3.39
CA THR A 85 -6.66 -10.43 2.46
C THR A 85 -7.49 -9.65 1.46
N VAL A 86 -7.57 -8.32 1.63
CA VAL A 86 -8.37 -7.45 0.77
C VAL A 86 -7.56 -6.78 -0.34
N ILE A 87 -6.25 -6.57 -0.15
CA ILE A 87 -5.35 -6.09 -1.20
C ILE A 87 -4.50 -7.27 -1.66
N LYS A 88 -4.46 -7.52 -2.98
CA LYS A 88 -3.76 -8.68 -3.55
C LYS A 88 -2.92 -8.27 -4.75
N ASN A 89 -1.75 -8.94 -4.89
CA ASN A 89 -0.90 -8.91 -6.07
C ASN A 89 -0.41 -7.53 -6.51
N MET A 90 -0.26 -6.59 -5.58
CA MET A 90 0.29 -5.27 -5.90
C MET A 90 1.77 -5.38 -6.23
N ARG A 91 2.25 -4.54 -7.16
CA ARG A 91 3.64 -4.50 -7.62
C ARG A 91 4.17 -3.08 -7.57
N GLU A 92 5.47 -2.95 -7.40
CA GLU A 92 6.14 -1.66 -7.45
C GLU A 92 6.11 -1.08 -8.88
N ASP A 93 5.76 0.19 -8.95
CA ASP A 93 5.79 1.00 -10.16
C ASP A 93 6.28 2.40 -9.76
N GLY A 94 7.60 2.60 -9.81
CA GLY A 94 8.24 3.79 -9.28
C GLY A 94 8.04 3.94 -7.77
N ASP A 95 7.37 5.00 -7.35
CA ASP A 95 7.11 5.34 -5.95
C ASP A 95 5.72 4.90 -5.44
N ARG A 96 5.00 4.10 -6.22
CA ARG A 96 3.65 3.60 -5.93
C ARG A 96 3.55 2.09 -6.08
N LEU A 97 2.43 1.53 -5.64
CA LEU A 97 2.03 0.15 -5.91
C LEU A 97 0.86 0.14 -6.89
N THR A 98 0.91 -0.74 -7.89
CA THR A 98 -0.11 -0.89 -8.94
C THR A 98 -0.29 -2.35 -9.35
N GLY A 99 -1.19 -2.59 -10.30
CA GLY A 99 -1.34 -3.88 -11.00
C GLY A 99 -2.02 -4.96 -10.19
N GLY A 100 -2.42 -4.67 -8.95
CA GLY A 100 -3.20 -5.57 -8.12
C GLY A 100 -4.65 -5.16 -7.97
N THR A 101 -5.30 -5.74 -6.98
CA THR A 101 -6.72 -5.55 -6.72
C THR A 101 -7.01 -5.22 -5.27
N ILE A 102 -8.16 -4.59 -5.02
CA ILE A 102 -8.72 -4.39 -3.70
C ILE A 102 -10.16 -4.90 -3.66
N LEU A 103 -10.48 -5.72 -2.65
CA LEU A 103 -11.84 -6.17 -2.34
C LEU A 103 -12.46 -5.17 -1.36
N ASP A 104 -13.67 -4.72 -1.65
CA ASP A 104 -14.50 -3.99 -0.70
C ASP A 104 -15.51 -4.97 -0.05
N PRO A 105 -15.32 -5.35 1.23
CA PRO A 105 -16.23 -6.29 1.89
C PRO A 105 -17.64 -5.76 2.07
N ALA A 106 -17.84 -4.44 2.05
CA ALA A 106 -19.16 -3.84 2.22
C ALA A 106 -20.10 -4.14 1.05
N ASN A 107 -19.57 -4.21 -0.17
CA ASN A 107 -20.33 -4.50 -1.38
C ASN A 107 -19.90 -5.80 -2.10
N GLY A 108 -18.84 -6.46 -1.63
CA GLY A 108 -18.31 -7.70 -2.21
C GLY A 108 -17.60 -7.53 -3.55
N LYS A 109 -17.38 -6.30 -4.02
CA LYS A 109 -16.76 -6.02 -5.32
C LYS A 109 -15.25 -5.95 -5.23
N ILE A 110 -14.60 -6.39 -6.30
CA ILE A 110 -13.15 -6.32 -6.49
C ILE A 110 -12.86 -5.22 -7.50
N TYR A 111 -11.94 -4.33 -7.15
CA TYR A 111 -11.51 -3.21 -7.98
C TYR A 111 -10.03 -3.35 -8.33
N ASN A 112 -9.62 -2.79 -9.48
CA ASN A 112 -8.20 -2.53 -9.72
C ASN A 112 -7.69 -1.54 -8.67
N CYS A 113 -6.45 -1.72 -8.20
CA CYS A 113 -5.94 -0.93 -7.09
C CYS A 113 -4.62 -0.24 -7.44
N SER A 114 -4.48 1.00 -6.99
CA SER A 114 -3.22 1.70 -6.91
C SER A 114 -3.06 2.37 -5.55
N ILE A 115 -1.84 2.38 -5.02
CA ILE A 115 -1.52 2.93 -3.70
C ILE A 115 -0.32 3.85 -3.85
N THR A 116 -0.46 5.08 -3.36
CA THR A 116 0.60 6.10 -3.34
C THR A 116 0.79 6.61 -1.92
N PHE A 117 2.04 6.77 -1.51
CA PHE A 117 2.37 7.42 -0.24
C PHE A 117 2.45 8.94 -0.44
N ASP A 118 1.63 9.69 0.30
CA ASP A 118 1.68 11.15 0.30
C ASP A 118 2.75 11.63 1.28
N LYS A 119 3.86 12.13 0.74
CA LYS A 119 5.00 12.62 1.53
C LYS A 119 4.67 13.84 2.37
N SER A 120 3.68 14.63 1.96
CA SER A 120 3.30 15.87 2.65
C SER A 120 2.49 15.60 3.91
N THR A 121 1.66 14.57 3.90
CA THR A 121 0.75 14.24 5.01
C THR A 121 1.17 12.97 5.77
N GLY A 122 1.98 12.10 5.17
CA GLY A 122 2.32 10.78 5.71
C GLY A 122 1.21 9.74 5.55
N ASP A 123 0.20 10.03 4.75
CA ASP A 123 -0.95 9.17 4.51
C ASP A 123 -0.77 8.30 3.26
N LEU A 124 -1.63 7.29 3.11
CA LEU A 124 -1.80 6.60 1.83
C LEU A 124 -3.00 7.16 1.06
N LYS A 125 -2.80 7.34 -0.22
CA LYS A 125 -3.89 7.48 -1.20
C LYS A 125 -4.12 6.13 -1.85
N VAL A 126 -5.25 5.50 -1.54
CA VAL A 126 -5.67 4.20 -2.08
C VAL A 126 -6.78 4.45 -3.08
N ARG A 127 -6.55 4.05 -4.33
CA ARG A 127 -7.54 4.20 -5.40
C ARG A 127 -8.03 2.83 -5.84
N GLY A 128 -9.35 2.62 -5.73
CA GLY A 128 -10.05 1.51 -6.36
C GLY A 128 -10.70 1.97 -7.65
N SER A 129 -10.55 1.23 -8.76
CA SER A 129 -11.13 1.58 -10.05
C SER A 129 -11.73 0.38 -10.76
N LEU A 130 -12.74 0.66 -11.61
CA LEU A 130 -13.38 -0.35 -12.46
C LEU A 130 -12.49 -0.72 -13.65
N ASP A 131 -11.73 0.23 -14.16
CA ASP A 131 -10.81 0.06 -15.28
C ASP A 131 -9.34 -0.04 -14.81
N LYS A 132 -8.53 -0.74 -15.59
CA LYS A 132 -7.10 -0.93 -15.29
C LYS A 132 -6.28 0.37 -15.33
N ARG A 133 -6.75 1.39 -16.06
CA ARG A 133 -6.09 2.70 -16.15
C ARG A 133 -6.36 3.59 -14.95
N GLY A 134 -7.33 3.22 -14.10
CA GLY A 134 -7.72 3.98 -12.92
C GLY A 134 -8.56 5.22 -13.22
N LEU A 135 -9.17 5.32 -14.41
CA LEU A 135 -9.96 6.49 -14.83
C LEU A 135 -11.30 6.57 -14.11
N ILE A 136 -11.99 5.42 -13.99
CA ILE A 136 -13.30 5.31 -13.33
C ILE A 136 -13.08 4.68 -11.95
N GLY A 137 -12.99 5.49 -10.92
CA GLY A 137 -12.69 4.98 -9.59
C GLY A 137 -12.88 5.99 -8.47
N ARG A 138 -12.63 5.53 -7.25
CA ARG A 138 -12.75 6.31 -6.02
C ARG A 138 -11.42 6.30 -5.27
N ASN A 139 -11.05 7.44 -4.70
CA ASN A 139 -9.91 7.57 -3.81
C ASN A 139 -10.36 7.45 -2.36
N GLN A 140 -9.51 6.82 -1.55
CA GLN A 140 -9.59 6.82 -0.10
C GLN A 140 -8.25 7.31 0.46
N THR A 141 -8.30 8.02 1.57
CA THR A 141 -7.11 8.36 2.35
C THR A 141 -7.04 7.44 3.55
N TRP A 142 -5.94 6.70 3.69
CA TRP A 142 -5.70 5.85 4.84
C TRP A 142 -4.66 6.50 5.75
N LYS A 143 -4.94 6.52 7.04
CA LYS A 143 -4.09 7.14 8.06
C LYS A 143 -3.13 6.12 8.66
N ARG A 144 -1.86 6.51 8.84
CA ARG A 144 -0.91 5.61 9.51
C ARG A 144 -1.36 5.31 10.93
N ALA A 145 -1.35 4.02 11.28
CA ALA A 145 -1.52 3.61 12.66
C ALA A 145 -0.18 3.77 13.38
N VAL A 146 -0.14 4.67 14.35
CA VAL A 146 0.98 4.78 15.30
C VAL A 146 0.73 3.81 16.45
N ASN A 147 1.78 3.09 16.82
CA ASN A 147 1.76 2.20 17.98
C ASN A 147 1.67 3.01 19.28
#